data_0bccc79ab85cdac73847a450a4dfa2b4
#
_entry.id   0bccc79ab85cdac73847a450a4dfa2b4
#
_cell.length_a   1.000
_cell.length_b   1.000
_cell.length_c   1.000
_cell.angle_alpha   90.00
_cell.angle_beta   90.00
_cell.angle_gamma   90.00
#
_symmetry.space_group_name_H-M   'P 1'
#
loop_
_entity.id
_entity.type
_entity.pdbx_description
1 polymer ?
#
loop_
_entity_poly.entity_id
_entity_poly.type
_entity_poly.pdbx_seq_one_letter_code
_entity_poly.pdbx_strand_id
1 'polypeptide(L)'
;MRDINRALLLGRLGMDPILRISKSGTPFTSFNLATEAYIKSKNESETTWHRIVVWGQQAQWCSEGLKKGMPVFIEGRLKVRKYEADGTVNYMHEVHADKVNSLHRGSNLSHSHADEAETLEAEMPSGELNH
;
A
#
# COMPACT_ATOMS: atom_id res chain seq x y z
N MET A 1 0.71 -16.96 23.97
CA MET A 1 -0.44 -16.60 23.12
C MET A 1 0.03 -16.02 21.80
N ARG A 2 -0.68 -16.32 20.74
CA ARG A 2 -0.35 -15.78 19.43
C ARG A 2 -1.40 -14.77 19.02
N ASP A 3 -0.94 -13.55 18.78
CA ASP A 3 -1.83 -12.46 18.42
C ASP A 3 -1.98 -12.34 16.91
N ILE A 4 -3.05 -11.70 16.50
CA ILE A 4 -3.31 -11.45 15.08
C ILE A 4 -3.44 -9.95 14.87
N ASN A 5 -2.71 -9.45 13.88
CA ASN A 5 -2.82 -8.06 13.47
C ASN A 5 -2.77 -8.06 11.94
N ARG A 6 -3.93 -7.92 11.33
CA ARG A 6 -4.02 -7.99 9.87
C ARG A 6 -5.06 -7.02 9.34
N ALA A 7 -4.70 -6.34 8.26
CA ALA A 7 -5.60 -5.44 7.56
C ALA A 7 -5.70 -5.90 6.12
N LEU A 8 -6.91 -5.92 5.58
CA LEU A 8 -7.18 -6.26 4.19
C LEU A 8 -7.96 -5.10 3.60
N LEU A 9 -7.44 -4.50 2.53
CA LEU A 9 -8.06 -3.34 1.92
C LEU A 9 -8.08 -3.50 0.42
N LEU A 10 -9.20 -3.16 -0.18
CA LEU A 10 -9.33 -3.08 -1.63
C LEU A 10 -9.86 -1.69 -1.94
N GLY A 11 -9.08 -0.91 -2.67
CA GLY A 11 -9.46 0.47 -2.92
C GLY A 11 -8.64 1.06 -4.06
N ARG A 12 -8.63 2.38 -4.15
CA ARG A 12 -7.93 3.09 -5.21
C ARG A 12 -6.93 4.07 -4.63
N LEU A 13 -5.78 4.19 -5.29
CA LEU A 13 -4.75 5.13 -4.87
C LEU A 13 -5.24 6.57 -5.02
N GLY A 14 -4.95 7.38 -4.02
CA GLY A 14 -5.27 8.80 -4.07
C GLY A 14 -4.16 9.65 -4.64
N MET A 15 -2.99 9.06 -4.87
CA MET A 15 -1.84 9.78 -5.37
C MET A 15 -0.84 8.79 -5.95
N ASP A 16 0.09 9.29 -6.77
CA ASP A 16 1.18 8.47 -7.27
C ASP A 16 2.15 8.19 -6.12
N PRO A 17 2.55 6.92 -5.92
CA PRO A 17 3.55 6.62 -4.90
C PRO A 17 4.91 7.19 -5.28
N ILE A 18 5.60 7.79 -4.32
CA ILE A 18 6.93 8.35 -4.55
C ILE A 18 7.92 7.59 -3.69
N LEU A 19 8.98 7.12 -4.32
CA LEU A 19 10.01 6.36 -3.60
C LEU A 19 10.86 7.30 -2.76
N ARG A 20 11.07 6.93 -1.51
CA ARG A 20 11.89 7.68 -0.57
C ARG A 20 12.87 6.73 0.08
N ILE A 21 13.91 7.31 0.69
CA ILE A 21 14.90 6.52 1.41
C ILE A 21 14.86 6.93 2.87
N SER A 22 14.74 5.96 3.75
CA SER A 22 14.69 6.24 5.19
C SER A 22 16.09 6.59 5.71
N LYS A 23 16.16 7.03 6.96
CA LYS A 23 17.43 7.36 7.59
C LYS A 23 18.38 6.18 7.63
N SER A 24 17.85 4.98 7.73
CA SER A 24 18.67 3.76 7.75
C SER A 24 19.04 3.27 6.36
N GLY A 25 18.63 3.99 5.31
CA GLY A 25 18.96 3.63 3.94
C GLY A 25 17.97 2.68 3.29
N THR A 26 16.83 2.43 3.91
CA THR A 26 15.84 1.51 3.37
C THR A 26 14.84 2.25 2.50
N PRO A 27 14.59 1.77 1.27
CA PRO A 27 13.59 2.41 0.43
C PRO A 27 12.18 2.16 0.99
N PHE A 28 11.33 3.17 0.85
CA PHE A 28 9.93 3.05 1.24
C PHE A 28 9.09 4.02 0.44
N THR A 29 7.79 3.78 0.43
CA THR A 29 6.85 4.73 -0.13
C THR A 29 5.60 4.73 0.73
N SER A 30 4.86 5.82 0.67
CA SER A 30 3.58 5.88 1.35
C SER A 30 2.59 6.53 0.41
N PHE A 31 1.35 6.12 0.51
CA PHE A 31 0.27 6.69 -0.28
C PHE A 31 -1.05 6.52 0.45
N ASN A 32 -2.04 7.27 0.02
CA ASN A 32 -3.37 7.16 0.57
C ASN A 32 -4.22 6.26 -0.31
N LEU A 33 -4.99 5.40 0.33
CA LEU A 33 -5.89 4.48 -0.36
C LEU A 33 -7.31 4.78 0.06
N ALA A 34 -8.18 5.00 -0.91
CA ALA A 34 -9.59 5.27 -0.64
C ALA A 34 -10.39 3.98 -0.72
N THR A 35 -11.18 3.71 0.32
CA THR A 35 -12.17 2.67 0.27
C THR A 35 -13.53 3.31 0.45
N GLU A 36 -14.51 2.84 -0.31
CA GLU A 36 -15.85 3.39 -0.26
C GLU A 36 -16.85 2.36 0.24
N ALA A 37 -17.77 2.82 1.08
CA ALA A 37 -18.85 1.99 1.56
C ALA A 37 -20.15 2.73 1.31
N TYR A 38 -21.13 2.01 0.79
CA TYR A 38 -22.45 2.58 0.60
C TYR A 38 -23.24 2.44 1.89
N ILE A 39 -23.73 3.56 2.40
CA ILE A 39 -24.53 3.58 3.63
C ILE A 39 -25.98 3.60 3.24
N LYS A 40 -26.60 2.44 3.31
CA LYS A 40 -27.97 2.27 2.83
C LYS A 40 -28.98 3.16 3.58
N SER A 41 -28.80 3.33 4.87
CA SER A 41 -29.71 4.13 5.67
C SER A 41 -29.68 5.62 5.29
N LYS A 42 -28.58 6.08 4.73
CA LYS A 42 -28.42 7.47 4.34
C LYS A 42 -28.49 7.64 2.82
N ASN A 43 -28.53 6.55 2.10
CA ASN A 43 -28.53 6.55 0.64
C ASN A 43 -27.37 7.35 0.06
N GLU A 44 -26.18 7.17 0.63
CA GLU A 44 -24.98 7.87 0.17
C GLU A 44 -23.76 7.01 0.41
N SER A 45 -22.66 7.36 -0.29
CA SER A 45 -21.39 6.68 -0.14
C SER A 45 -20.53 7.41 0.86
N GLU A 46 -19.70 6.64 1.57
CA GLU A 46 -18.77 7.16 2.54
C GLU A 46 -17.37 6.70 2.17
N THR A 47 -16.44 7.64 2.07
CA THR A 47 -15.06 7.34 1.71
C THR A 47 -14.18 7.37 2.95
N THR A 48 -13.38 6.34 3.13
CA THR A 48 -12.37 6.29 4.19
C THR A 48 -11.00 6.31 3.54
N TRP A 49 -10.12 7.15 4.05
CA TRP A 49 -8.76 7.25 3.55
C TRP A 49 -7.82 6.52 4.49
N HIS A 50 -7.03 5.61 3.92
CA HIS A 50 -6.07 4.81 4.68
C HIS A 50 -4.67 5.20 4.25
N ARG A 51 -3.78 5.34 5.22
CA ARG A 51 -2.38 5.61 4.92
C ARG A 51 -1.66 4.27 4.81
N ILE A 52 -1.07 4.01 3.66
CA ILE A 52 -0.37 2.77 3.38
C ILE A 52 1.11 3.05 3.32
N VAL A 53 1.91 2.22 3.97
CA VAL A 53 3.36 2.32 3.95
C VAL A 53 3.91 1.02 3.41
N VAL A 54 4.80 1.11 2.42
CA VAL A 54 5.39 -0.05 1.77
C VAL A 54 6.91 0.09 1.89
N TRP A 55 7.58 -0.99 2.27
CA TRP A 55 9.02 -0.98 2.52
C TRP A 55 9.78 -1.86 1.54
N GLY A 56 11.02 -1.50 1.29
CA GLY A 56 11.97 -2.33 0.57
C GLY A 56 11.75 -2.37 -0.92
N GLN A 57 12.08 -3.49 -1.51
CA GLN A 57 11.97 -3.67 -2.94
C GLN A 57 10.54 -3.52 -3.45
N GLN A 58 9.60 -3.92 -2.64
CA GLN A 58 8.19 -3.77 -2.97
C GLN A 58 7.79 -2.30 -3.12
N ALA A 59 8.43 -1.41 -2.34
CA ALA A 59 8.18 0.02 -2.46
C ALA A 59 8.65 0.54 -3.81
N GLN A 60 9.78 0.03 -4.27
CA GLN A 60 10.29 0.41 -5.58
C GLN A 60 9.34 -0.03 -6.68
N TRP A 61 8.86 -1.25 -6.59
CA TRP A 61 7.87 -1.76 -7.54
C TRP A 61 6.61 -0.89 -7.57
N CYS A 62 6.14 -0.47 -6.39
CA CYS A 62 4.95 0.38 -6.31
C CYS A 62 5.19 1.73 -6.99
N SER A 63 6.35 2.34 -6.73
CA SER A 63 6.62 3.65 -7.29
C SER A 63 6.75 3.63 -8.82
N GLU A 64 7.12 2.49 -9.36
CA GLU A 64 7.30 2.35 -10.81
C GLU A 64 6.01 1.96 -11.52
N GLY A 65 5.15 1.19 -10.86
CA GLY A 65 4.00 0.59 -11.51
C GLY A 65 2.64 1.12 -11.11
N LEU A 66 2.52 1.76 -9.97
CA LEU A 66 1.22 2.22 -9.50
C LEU A 66 1.02 3.71 -9.76
N LYS A 67 -0.21 4.07 -10.08
CA LYS A 67 -0.57 5.45 -10.35
C LYS A 67 -1.86 5.80 -9.66
N LYS A 68 -2.07 7.08 -9.43
CA LYS A 68 -3.30 7.61 -8.85
C LYS A 68 -4.51 7.02 -9.58
N GLY A 69 -5.49 6.58 -8.81
CA GLY A 69 -6.73 6.04 -9.34
C GLY A 69 -6.73 4.56 -9.60
N MET A 70 -5.56 3.91 -9.60
CA MET A 70 -5.51 2.47 -9.82
C MET A 70 -6.11 1.69 -8.68
N PRO A 71 -6.90 0.65 -8.97
CA PRO A 71 -7.40 -0.23 -7.91
C PRO A 71 -6.31 -1.19 -7.46
N VAL A 72 -6.16 -1.32 -6.16
CA VAL A 72 -5.16 -2.22 -5.59
C VAL A 72 -5.73 -2.93 -4.37
N PHE A 73 -5.21 -4.13 -4.14
CA PHE A 73 -5.51 -4.92 -2.96
C PHE A 73 -4.28 -4.87 -2.06
N ILE A 74 -4.50 -4.52 -0.79
CA ILE A 74 -3.44 -4.41 0.20
C ILE A 74 -3.69 -5.40 1.32
N GLU A 75 -2.67 -6.14 1.68
CA GLU A 75 -2.69 -6.98 2.86
C GLU A 75 -1.51 -6.57 3.72
N GLY A 76 -1.76 -6.29 4.98
CA GLY A 76 -0.70 -5.84 5.85
C GLY A 76 -1.10 -5.82 7.30
N ARG A 77 -0.44 -4.99 8.08
CA ARG A 77 -0.64 -4.88 9.51
C ARG A 77 -0.91 -3.43 9.89
N LEU A 78 -1.73 -3.26 10.91
CA LEU A 78 -1.99 -1.94 11.46
C LEU A 78 -0.84 -1.52 12.34
N LYS A 79 -0.38 -0.29 12.19
CA LYS A 79 0.65 0.27 13.05
C LYS A 79 0.24 1.67 13.45
N VAL A 80 0.62 2.06 14.66
CA VAL A 80 0.40 3.39 15.17
C VAL A 80 1.77 4.03 15.39
N ARG A 81 2.00 5.13 14.72
CA ARG A 81 3.26 5.86 14.84
C ARG A 81 3.02 7.13 15.62
N LYS A 82 3.86 7.34 16.62
CA LYS A 82 3.80 8.53 17.46
C LYS A 82 4.70 9.60 16.86
N TYR A 83 4.22 10.81 16.79
CA TYR A 83 5.02 11.94 16.31
C TYR A 83 4.64 13.21 17.06
N GLU A 84 5.54 14.18 17.03
CA GLU A 84 5.30 15.47 17.67
C GLU A 84 5.14 16.56 16.61
N ALA A 85 4.15 17.41 16.83
CA ALA A 85 3.91 18.55 15.98
C ALA A 85 3.45 19.69 16.87
N ASP A 86 4.12 20.84 16.76
CA ASP A 86 3.77 22.04 17.54
C ASP A 86 3.71 21.76 19.04
N GLY A 87 4.63 20.95 19.54
CA GLY A 87 4.69 20.64 20.95
C GLY A 87 3.64 19.67 21.44
N THR A 88 2.84 19.12 20.54
CA THR A 88 1.78 18.19 20.86
C THR A 88 2.12 16.81 20.34
N VAL A 89 1.86 15.77 21.16
CA VAL A 89 2.05 14.39 20.76
C VAL A 89 0.85 13.93 19.97
N ASN A 90 1.10 13.40 18.78
CA ASN A 90 0.05 12.92 17.90
C ASN A 90 0.33 11.47 17.51
N TYR A 91 -0.72 10.78 17.06
CA TYR A 91 -0.63 9.39 16.64
C TYR A 91 -1.14 9.27 15.22
N MET A 92 -0.39 8.58 14.39
CA MET A 92 -0.79 8.34 13.01
C MET A 92 -1.01 6.85 12.81
N HIS A 93 -2.21 6.50 12.36
CA HIS A 93 -2.57 5.12 12.08
C HIS A 93 -2.19 4.80 10.64
N GLU A 94 -1.45 3.70 10.47
CA GLU A 94 -0.94 3.31 9.16
C GLU A 94 -1.16 1.83 8.96
N VAL A 95 -1.21 1.43 7.68
CA VAL A 95 -1.18 0.02 7.32
C VAL A 95 0.17 -0.21 6.64
N HIS A 96 0.99 -1.07 7.25
CA HIS A 96 2.27 -1.44 6.65
C HIS A 96 2.05 -2.68 5.81
N ALA A 97 2.21 -2.54 4.51
CA ALA A 97 1.83 -3.56 3.56
C ALA A 97 2.82 -4.72 3.53
N ASP A 98 2.30 -5.93 3.59
CA ASP A 98 3.07 -7.14 3.33
C ASP A 98 2.89 -7.57 1.89
N LYS A 99 1.75 -7.26 1.30
CA LYS A 99 1.43 -7.65 -0.06
C LYS A 99 0.63 -6.54 -0.74
N VAL A 100 1.03 -6.21 -1.96
CA VAL A 100 0.34 -5.21 -2.79
C VAL A 100 0.07 -5.84 -4.15
N ASN A 101 -1.20 -5.91 -4.54
CA ASN A 101 -1.60 -6.45 -5.83
C ASN A 101 -2.36 -5.39 -6.61
N SER A 102 -1.93 -5.15 -7.83
CA SER A 102 -2.64 -4.25 -8.71
C SER A 102 -3.77 -5.00 -9.41
N LEU A 103 -4.95 -4.40 -9.44
CA LEU A 103 -6.09 -4.97 -10.13
C LEU A 103 -6.38 -4.18 -11.40
N HIS A 104 -5.41 -3.39 -11.84
CA HIS A 104 -5.59 -2.60 -13.03
C HIS A 104 -5.80 -3.49 -14.24
N ARG A 105 -6.82 -3.16 -15.02
CA ARG A 105 -7.18 -3.95 -16.17
C ARG A 105 -6.05 -3.97 -17.20
N GLY A 106 -5.73 -5.18 -17.70
CA GLY A 106 -4.67 -5.33 -18.67
C GLY A 106 -3.29 -5.40 -18.06
N SER A 107 -3.24 -5.43 -16.73
CA SER A 107 -1.99 -5.47 -16.01
C SER A 107 -2.04 -6.60 -15.00
N ASN A 108 -0.95 -7.33 -14.89
CA ASN A 108 -0.85 -8.42 -13.91
C ASN A 108 0.20 -8.09 -12.87
N LEU A 109 0.20 -6.85 -12.42
CA LEU A 109 1.16 -6.41 -11.44
C LEU A 109 0.80 -6.96 -10.07
N SER A 110 1.71 -7.74 -9.50
CA SER A 110 1.51 -8.35 -8.20
C SER A 110 2.87 -8.52 -7.55
N HIS A 111 2.97 -8.20 -6.27
CA HIS A 111 4.24 -8.30 -5.58
C HIS A 111 4.04 -8.51 -4.09
N SER A 112 4.82 -9.41 -3.52
CA SER A 112 4.84 -9.66 -2.10
C SER A 112 6.21 -10.18 -1.72
N HIS A 113 6.52 -10.19 -0.44
CA HIS A 113 7.80 -10.73 0.03
C HIS A 113 7.96 -12.19 -0.34
N ALA A 114 6.89 -12.94 -0.29
CA ALA A 114 6.94 -14.36 -0.60
C ALA A 114 7.23 -14.63 -2.06
N ASP A 115 6.87 -13.70 -2.93
CA ASP A 115 6.99 -13.91 -4.38
C ASP A 115 8.22 -13.30 -5.01
N GLU A 116 9.04 -12.61 -4.25
CA GLU A 116 10.18 -11.92 -4.84
C GLU A 116 11.13 -12.84 -5.60
N ALA A 117 11.42 -14.00 -5.05
CA ALA A 117 12.31 -14.94 -5.70
C ALA A 117 11.71 -15.47 -7.00
N GLU A 118 10.42 -15.72 -7.00
CA GLU A 118 9.74 -16.21 -8.18
C GLU A 118 9.63 -15.14 -9.25
N THR A 119 9.41 -13.91 -8.81
CA THR A 119 9.28 -12.79 -9.73
C THR A 119 10.54 -12.64 -10.58
N LEU A 120 11.68 -12.82 -9.96
CA LEU A 120 12.93 -12.69 -10.67
C LEU A 120 13.09 -13.70 -11.80
N GLU A 121 12.40 -14.82 -11.69
CA GLU A 121 12.45 -15.83 -12.74
C GLU A 121 11.48 -15.55 -13.86
N ALA A 122 10.33 -15.03 -13.48
CA ALA A 122 9.24 -14.88 -14.44
C ALA A 122 9.42 -13.68 -15.35
N GLU A 123 9.92 -12.68 -14.82
CA GLU A 123 9.88 -11.49 -15.58
C GLU A 123 11.16 -10.90 -15.88
N MET A 124 10.82 -10.99 -15.62
CA MET A 124 10.86 -9.85 -15.50
C MET A 124 10.71 -9.17 -16.27
N PRO A 125 9.80 -9.20 -16.44
CA PRO A 125 9.26 -8.41 -16.81
C PRO A 125 9.20 -7.62 -17.09
N SER A 126 8.70 -7.50 -16.91
CA SER A 126 8.35 -6.77 -16.93
C SER A 126 8.27 -6.13 -16.86
N GLY A 127 8.15 -6.30 -16.76
CA GLY A 127 7.83 -5.74 -16.51
C GLY A 127 7.58 -5.38 -16.10
N GLU A 128 7.30 -5.88 -15.60
CA GLU A 128 6.88 -5.76 -15.27
C GLU A 128 6.60 -5.29 -14.84
N LEU A 129 6.49 -5.61 -14.71
CA LEU A 129 6.10 -5.42 -14.31
C LEU A 129 5.73 -5.03 -13.96
N ASN A 130 5.40 -5.19 -13.81
CA ASN A 130 5.04 -5.14 -13.61
C ASN A 130 4.59 -4.82 -13.12
N HIS A 131 4.34 -5.18 -12.75
CA HIS A 131 3.99 -5.33 -12.61
C HIS A 131 3.58 -5.14 -12.65
#